data_e767b5fdeff4a4ea95e0ce3d617821e0
#
_entry.id   e767b5fdeff4a4ea95e0ce3d617821e0
#
_cell.length_a   1.000
_cell.length_b   1.000
_cell.length_c   1.000
_cell.angle_alpha   90.00
_cell.angle_beta   90.00
_cell.angle_gamma   90.00
#
_symmetry.space_group_name_H-M   'P 1'
#
loop_
_entity.id
_entity.type
_entity.pdbx_description
1 polymer ?
#
loop_
_entity_poly.entity_id
_entity_poly.type
_entity_poly.pdbx_seq_one_letter_code
_entity_poly.pdbx_strand_id
1 'polypeptide(L)'
;MRVIIEKPADGDEDEIIVRCREPDDEIMSLIYSIAAGRSKLTAYSEDGIVKLSPKEIFYFEAVDNKVFAYCEKQVYEIRRKLYELEVTFENSDFLRISKSTIVNVSKIVKLVPYFNSRLEAVLENGERTIISRQYVPDLKRKLRVEEDRR
;
A
#
# COMPACT_ATOMS: atom_id res chain seq x y z
N MET A 1 -21.07 -13.91 -1.07
CA MET A 1 -21.05 -12.46 -1.34
C MET A 1 -21.42 -12.21 -2.79
N ARG A 2 -22.20 -11.20 -3.06
CA ARG A 2 -22.48 -10.79 -4.44
C ARG A 2 -22.24 -9.29 -4.60
N VAL A 3 -21.83 -8.89 -5.78
CA VAL A 3 -21.61 -7.48 -6.13
C VAL A 3 -22.77 -7.02 -7.01
N ILE A 4 -23.37 -5.88 -6.66
CA ILE A 4 -24.42 -5.26 -7.44
C ILE A 4 -23.90 -3.90 -7.88
N ILE A 5 -24.00 -3.60 -9.17
CA ILE A 5 -23.63 -2.29 -9.72
C ILE A 5 -24.93 -1.64 -10.18
N GLU A 6 -25.24 -0.51 -9.59
CA GLU A 6 -26.43 0.27 -9.94
C GLU A 6 -26.02 1.68 -10.37
N LYS A 7 -26.75 2.24 -11.30
CA LYS A 7 -26.50 3.62 -11.73
C LYS A 7 -27.23 4.54 -10.74
N PRO A 8 -26.56 5.58 -10.21
CA PRO A 8 -27.22 6.52 -9.30
C PRO A 8 -28.26 7.33 -10.03
N ALA A 9 -29.21 7.91 -9.27
CA ALA A 9 -30.18 8.84 -9.81
C ALA A 9 -29.48 10.13 -10.28
N ASP A 10 -30.09 10.84 -11.20
CA ASP A 10 -29.54 12.09 -11.73
C ASP A 10 -29.34 13.10 -10.59
N GLY A 11 -28.12 13.61 -10.48
CA GLY A 11 -27.73 14.58 -9.45
C GLY A 11 -27.21 13.95 -8.15
N ASP A 12 -27.28 12.64 -7.99
CA ASP A 12 -26.68 11.93 -6.85
C ASP A 12 -25.21 11.67 -7.11
N GLU A 13 -24.44 11.64 -6.03
CA GLU A 13 -23.02 11.32 -6.09
C GLU A 13 -22.81 9.80 -6.17
N ASP A 14 -21.64 9.42 -6.68
CA ASP A 14 -21.24 8.00 -6.64
C ASP A 14 -21.02 7.57 -5.18
N GLU A 15 -21.57 6.42 -4.83
CA GLU A 15 -21.45 5.87 -3.48
C GLU A 15 -21.15 4.37 -3.50
N ILE A 16 -20.54 3.89 -2.44
CA ILE A 16 -20.35 2.46 -2.20
C ILE A 16 -21.13 2.11 -0.94
N ILE A 17 -22.12 1.23 -1.08
CA ILE A 17 -22.96 0.79 0.02
C ILE A 17 -22.55 -0.63 0.41
N VAL A 18 -22.22 -0.83 1.68
CA VAL A 18 -21.95 -2.16 2.23
C VAL A 18 -23.16 -2.60 3.05
N ARG A 19 -23.83 -3.64 2.58
CA ARG A 19 -24.95 -4.26 3.32
C ARG A 19 -24.48 -5.56 3.93
N CYS A 20 -24.41 -5.59 5.24
CA CYS A 20 -24.03 -6.79 6.00
C CYS A 20 -24.82 -6.81 7.31
N ARG A 21 -24.96 -7.99 7.92
CA ARG A 21 -25.63 -8.09 9.22
C ARG A 21 -24.76 -7.55 10.33
N GLU A 22 -23.51 -7.99 10.37
CA GLU A 22 -22.48 -7.50 11.27
C GLU A 22 -21.18 -7.37 10.49
N PRO A 23 -20.49 -6.23 10.58
CA PRO A 23 -19.19 -6.08 9.94
C PRO A 23 -18.18 -7.02 10.61
N ASP A 24 -17.67 -7.98 9.86
CA ASP A 24 -16.56 -8.81 10.29
C ASP A 24 -15.22 -8.18 9.88
N ASP A 25 -14.12 -8.83 10.23
CA ASP A 25 -12.77 -8.30 9.94
C ASP A 25 -12.52 -8.16 8.44
N GLU A 26 -13.06 -9.07 7.63
CA GLU A 26 -12.92 -9.02 6.18
C GLU A 26 -13.63 -7.80 5.59
N ILE A 27 -14.86 -7.55 6.02
CA ILE A 27 -15.63 -6.38 5.57
C ILE A 27 -15.01 -5.09 6.05
N MET A 28 -14.53 -5.03 7.29
CA MET A 28 -13.86 -3.85 7.82
C MET A 28 -12.55 -3.57 7.07
N SER A 29 -11.77 -4.59 6.75
CA SER A 29 -10.55 -4.44 5.94
C SER A 29 -10.87 -3.88 4.55
N LEU A 30 -11.94 -4.34 3.93
CA LEU A 30 -12.39 -3.82 2.63
C LEU A 30 -12.75 -2.33 2.72
N ILE A 31 -13.51 -1.93 3.75
CA ILE A 31 -13.91 -0.54 3.98
C ILE A 31 -12.66 0.35 4.17
N TYR A 32 -11.72 -0.07 5.01
CA TYR A 32 -10.49 0.67 5.25
C TYR A 32 -9.62 0.78 3.99
N SER A 33 -9.54 -0.27 3.19
CA SER A 33 -8.81 -0.27 1.91
C SER A 33 -9.40 0.75 0.94
N ILE A 34 -10.71 0.81 0.83
CA ILE A 34 -11.41 1.77 -0.03
C ILE A 34 -11.13 3.20 0.45
N ALA A 35 -11.28 3.45 1.75
CA ALA A 35 -11.05 4.77 2.34
C ALA A 35 -9.61 5.23 2.15
N ALA A 36 -8.63 4.36 2.42
CA ALA A 36 -7.20 4.67 2.25
C ALA A 36 -6.85 4.93 0.79
N GLY A 37 -7.41 4.16 -0.14
CA GLY A 37 -7.15 4.32 -1.58
C GLY A 37 -7.71 5.61 -2.17
N ARG A 38 -8.65 6.25 -1.50
CA ARG A 38 -9.24 7.53 -1.94
C ARG A 38 -8.56 8.75 -1.33
N SER A 39 -7.84 8.58 -0.22
CA SER A 39 -7.16 9.68 0.45
C SER A 39 -5.87 10.02 -0.27
N LYS A 40 -5.80 11.23 -0.84
CA LYS A 40 -4.57 11.71 -1.47
C LYS A 40 -3.60 12.21 -0.41
N LEU A 41 -2.32 11.97 -0.64
CA LEU A 41 -1.23 12.47 0.19
C LEU A 41 -0.70 13.79 -0.33
N THR A 42 -0.45 14.72 0.57
CA THR A 42 0.29 15.94 0.26
C THR A 42 1.76 15.61 0.10
N ALA A 43 2.32 15.95 -1.04
CA ALA A 43 3.72 15.69 -1.38
C ALA A 43 4.39 16.95 -1.88
N TYR A 44 5.70 17.01 -1.71
CA TYR A 44 6.49 18.21 -1.99
C TYR A 44 7.58 17.89 -3.00
N SER A 45 7.71 18.74 -4.01
CA SER A 45 8.77 18.68 -4.98
C SER A 45 9.38 20.09 -5.14
N GLU A 46 10.45 20.21 -5.93
CA GLU A 46 11.04 21.51 -6.25
C GLU A 46 10.04 22.44 -6.96
N ASP A 47 9.11 21.85 -7.70
CA ASP A 47 8.10 22.58 -8.47
C ASP A 47 6.88 22.98 -7.65
N GLY A 48 6.75 22.52 -6.40
CA GLY A 48 5.65 22.89 -5.53
C GLY A 48 5.02 21.73 -4.78
N ILE A 49 3.80 21.96 -4.34
CA ILE A 49 3.02 21.00 -3.56
C ILE A 49 2.05 20.27 -4.47
N VAL A 50 2.03 18.95 -4.41
CA VAL A 50 1.13 18.13 -5.21
C VAL A 50 0.33 17.20 -4.30
N LYS A 51 -0.80 16.72 -4.80
CA LYS A 51 -1.60 15.68 -4.16
C LYS A 51 -1.38 14.36 -4.90
N LEU A 52 -0.78 13.39 -4.21
CA LEU A 52 -0.53 12.07 -4.76
C LEU A 52 -1.66 11.10 -4.41
N SER A 53 -2.11 10.36 -5.40
CA SER A 53 -2.95 9.21 -5.17
C SER A 53 -2.07 8.04 -4.67
N PRO A 54 -2.48 7.31 -3.62
CA PRO A 54 -1.67 6.19 -3.10
C PRO A 54 -1.32 5.15 -4.17
N LYS A 55 -2.19 4.92 -5.15
CA LYS A 55 -1.93 3.95 -6.23
C LYS A 55 -0.78 4.34 -7.16
N GLU A 56 -0.33 5.61 -7.13
CA GLU A 56 0.81 6.08 -7.91
C GLU A 56 2.14 5.79 -7.20
N ILE A 57 2.10 5.44 -5.93
CA ILE A 57 3.29 5.30 -5.08
C ILE A 57 3.74 3.84 -5.07
N PHE A 58 5.01 3.62 -5.38
CA PHE A 58 5.65 2.31 -5.33
C PHE A 58 6.11 1.97 -3.93
N TYR A 59 6.76 2.90 -3.26
CA TYR A 59 7.21 2.73 -1.88
C TYR A 59 7.54 4.07 -1.22
N PHE A 60 7.56 4.05 0.09
CA PHE A 60 8.08 5.14 0.91
C PHE A 60 9.40 4.71 1.51
N GLU A 61 10.34 5.62 1.56
CA GLU A 61 11.63 5.36 2.19
C GLU A 61 12.06 6.54 3.05
N ALA A 62 12.54 6.24 4.26
CA ALA A 62 13.13 7.24 5.14
C ALA A 62 14.63 7.31 4.91
N VAL A 63 15.13 8.51 4.62
CA VAL A 63 16.55 8.80 4.42
C VAL A 63 16.86 10.13 5.11
N ASP A 64 17.87 10.14 6.00
CA ASP A 64 18.32 11.35 6.70
C ASP A 64 17.18 12.12 7.39
N ASN A 65 16.34 11.42 8.14
CA ASN A 65 15.20 11.97 8.86
C ASN A 65 14.10 12.58 7.96
N LYS A 66 14.13 12.28 6.69
CA LYS A 66 13.08 12.67 5.74
C LYS A 66 12.45 11.41 5.15
N VAL A 67 11.20 11.53 4.74
CA VAL A 67 10.48 10.45 4.08
C VAL A 67 10.18 10.87 2.64
N PHE A 68 10.43 9.94 1.72
CA PHE A 68 10.19 10.14 0.29
C PHE A 68 9.20 9.11 -0.23
N ALA A 69 8.32 9.56 -1.12
CA ALA A 69 7.45 8.69 -1.88
C ALA A 69 8.01 8.52 -3.29
N TYR A 70 8.28 7.28 -3.66
CA TYR A 70 8.84 6.93 -4.96
C TYR A 70 7.69 6.52 -5.89
N CYS A 71 7.49 7.31 -6.93
CA CYS A 71 6.54 7.04 -8.00
C CYS A 71 7.28 6.54 -9.24
N GLU A 72 6.57 6.24 -10.31
CA GLU A 72 7.18 5.65 -11.50
C GLU A 72 8.30 6.52 -12.10
N LYS A 73 8.09 7.83 -12.16
CA LYS A 73 9.03 8.75 -12.81
C LYS A 73 9.57 9.84 -11.91
N GLN A 74 9.07 9.95 -10.70
CA GLN A 74 9.39 11.07 -9.83
C GLN A 74 9.42 10.65 -8.37
N VAL A 75 10.20 11.40 -7.57
CA VAL A 75 10.30 11.21 -6.12
C VAL A 75 9.82 12.48 -5.45
N TYR A 76 8.98 12.33 -4.44
CA TYR A 76 8.43 13.45 -3.67
C TYR A 76 8.76 13.31 -2.20
N GLU A 77 8.95 14.43 -1.52
CA GLU A 77 9.08 14.43 -0.07
C GLU A 77 7.70 14.36 0.58
N ILE A 78 7.56 13.50 1.58
CA ILE A 78 6.37 13.41 2.41
C ILE A 78 6.74 13.89 3.82
N ARG A 79 6.08 14.94 4.29
CA ARG A 79 6.37 15.54 5.61
C ARG A 79 5.60 14.83 6.71
N ARG A 80 5.70 13.52 6.72
CA ARG A 80 5.14 12.64 7.74
C ARG A 80 6.16 11.55 8.04
N LYS A 81 6.10 10.99 9.24
CA LYS A 81 6.99 9.91 9.64
C LYS A 81 6.50 8.57 9.13
N LEU A 82 7.42 7.61 8.93
CA LEU A 82 7.04 6.28 8.45
C LEU A 82 5.99 5.60 9.33
N TYR A 83 6.11 5.71 10.67
CA TYR A 83 5.14 5.09 11.55
C TYR A 83 3.74 5.70 11.40
N GLU A 84 3.64 6.99 11.08
CA GLU A 84 2.36 7.64 10.80
C GLU A 84 1.74 7.12 9.50
N LEU A 85 2.56 6.94 8.46
CA LEU A 85 2.13 6.36 7.19
C LEU A 85 1.72 4.89 7.36
N GLU A 86 2.46 4.14 8.18
CA GLU A 86 2.13 2.76 8.48
C GLU A 86 0.74 2.63 9.10
N VAL A 87 0.41 3.51 10.04
CA VAL A 87 -0.93 3.55 10.66
C VAL A 87 -1.99 3.99 9.65
N THR A 88 -1.71 5.06 8.90
CA THR A 88 -2.65 5.60 7.90
C THR A 88 -3.04 4.54 6.86
N PHE A 89 -2.08 3.73 6.44
CA PHE A 89 -2.27 2.74 5.38
C PHE A 89 -2.34 1.30 5.89
N GLU A 90 -2.61 1.09 7.18
CA GLU A 90 -2.60 -0.21 7.84
C GLU A 90 -3.43 -1.28 7.13
N ASN A 91 -4.61 -0.92 6.65
CA ASN A 91 -5.53 -1.85 5.97
C ASN A 91 -5.57 -1.65 4.46
N SER A 92 -4.51 -1.11 3.89
CA SER A 92 -4.36 -0.89 2.46
C SER A 92 -3.32 -1.84 1.86
N ASP A 93 -2.90 -1.57 0.63
CA ASP A 93 -1.85 -2.34 -0.06
C ASP A 93 -0.43 -1.99 0.40
N PHE A 94 -0.27 -1.06 1.34
CA PHE A 94 1.05 -0.70 1.86
C PHE A 94 1.44 -1.57 3.04
N LEU A 95 2.72 -1.96 3.07
CA LEU A 95 3.26 -2.82 4.12
C LEU A 95 4.68 -2.40 4.47
N ARG A 96 4.96 -2.33 5.77
CA ARG A 96 6.32 -2.13 6.27
C ARG A 96 7.16 -3.35 5.94
N ILE A 97 8.31 -3.15 5.31
CA ILE A 97 9.22 -4.25 4.91
C ILE A 97 10.63 -4.13 5.48
N SER A 98 10.94 -3.00 6.08
CA SER A 98 12.20 -2.78 6.79
C SER A 98 12.03 -1.60 7.75
N LYS A 99 13.09 -1.27 8.48
CA LYS A 99 13.07 -0.09 9.37
C LYS A 99 12.83 1.20 8.60
N SER A 100 13.23 1.26 7.34
CA SER A 100 13.22 2.48 6.55
C SER A 100 12.25 2.48 5.37
N THR A 101 11.52 1.38 5.13
CA THR A 101 10.75 1.25 3.88
C THR A 101 9.36 0.67 4.11
N ILE A 102 8.38 1.30 3.45
CA ILE A 102 7.02 0.79 3.31
C ILE A 102 6.78 0.58 1.81
N VAL A 103 6.43 -0.62 1.38
CA VAL A 103 6.19 -0.92 -0.03
C VAL A 103 4.70 -1.01 -0.34
N ASN A 104 4.34 -0.61 -1.55
CA ASN A 104 3.02 -0.88 -2.10
C ASN A 104 3.04 -2.30 -2.70
N VAL A 105 2.41 -3.25 -2.02
CA VAL A 105 2.44 -4.65 -2.45
C VAL A 105 1.74 -4.87 -3.78
N SER A 106 0.82 -4.00 -4.18
CA SER A 106 0.17 -4.08 -5.49
C SER A 106 1.15 -3.82 -6.66
N LYS A 107 2.30 -3.22 -6.37
CA LYS A 107 3.36 -2.96 -7.35
C LYS A 107 4.41 -4.07 -7.44
N ILE A 108 4.31 -5.09 -6.60
CA ILE A 108 5.24 -6.22 -6.63
C ILE A 108 4.81 -7.18 -7.74
N VAL A 109 5.73 -7.47 -8.66
CA VAL A 109 5.48 -8.42 -9.74
C VAL A 109 6.15 -9.77 -9.49
N LYS A 110 7.15 -9.81 -8.61
CA LYS A 110 7.89 -11.03 -8.33
C LYS A 110 8.57 -10.96 -6.97
N LEU A 111 8.58 -12.08 -6.27
CA LEU A 111 9.37 -12.27 -5.04
C LEU A 111 10.45 -13.31 -5.30
N VAL A 112 11.67 -13.00 -4.92
CA VAL A 112 12.83 -13.87 -5.09
C VAL A 112 13.45 -14.13 -3.72
N PRO A 113 13.77 -15.39 -3.38
CA PRO A 113 14.52 -15.68 -2.15
C PRO A 113 15.85 -14.92 -2.12
N TYR A 114 16.20 -14.44 -0.93
CA TYR A 114 17.44 -13.70 -0.70
C TYR A 114 18.15 -14.26 0.53
N PHE A 115 19.39 -13.85 0.75
CA PHE A 115 20.21 -14.37 1.85
C PHE A 115 19.56 -14.17 3.22
N ASN A 116 19.82 -15.09 4.15
CA ASN A 116 19.39 -14.99 5.56
C ASN A 116 17.87 -14.88 5.74
N SER A 117 17.12 -15.69 5.01
CA SER A 117 15.67 -15.76 5.11
C SER A 117 14.95 -14.44 4.75
N ARG A 118 15.62 -13.57 3.98
CA ARG A 118 15.01 -12.38 3.42
C ARG A 118 14.38 -12.69 2.06
N LEU A 119 13.60 -11.75 1.56
CA LEU A 119 13.06 -11.80 0.20
C LEU A 119 13.47 -10.54 -0.54
N GLU A 120 13.59 -10.65 -1.84
CA GLU A 120 13.74 -9.51 -2.72
C GLU A 120 12.45 -9.36 -3.53
N ALA A 121 11.86 -8.18 -3.50
CA ALA A 121 10.70 -7.85 -4.31
C ALA A 121 11.15 -7.12 -5.57
N VAL A 122 10.65 -7.57 -6.71
CA VAL A 122 10.80 -6.88 -7.99
C VAL A 122 9.51 -6.12 -8.25
N LEU A 123 9.62 -4.82 -8.47
CA LEU A 123 8.47 -3.93 -8.69
C LEU A 123 8.19 -3.76 -10.19
N GLU A 124 6.99 -3.27 -10.50
CA GLU A 124 6.55 -3.08 -11.89
C GLU A 124 7.49 -2.22 -12.73
N ASN A 125 8.18 -1.26 -12.11
CA ASN A 125 9.15 -0.38 -12.79
C ASN A 125 10.55 -1.00 -12.92
N GLY A 126 10.73 -2.25 -12.49
CA GLY A 126 12.01 -2.95 -12.52
C GLY A 126 12.90 -2.72 -11.31
N GLU A 127 12.53 -1.82 -10.40
CA GLU A 127 13.27 -1.62 -9.16
C GLU A 127 13.15 -2.83 -8.24
N ARG A 128 14.15 -3.01 -7.39
CA ARG A 128 14.19 -4.11 -6.42
C ARG A 128 14.32 -3.57 -5.02
N THR A 129 13.63 -4.20 -4.08
CA THR A 129 13.73 -3.86 -2.66
C THR A 129 13.79 -5.12 -1.81
N ILE A 130 14.50 -5.04 -0.70
CA ILE A 130 14.72 -6.19 0.20
C ILE A 130 13.71 -6.13 1.35
N ILE A 131 13.03 -7.24 1.56
CA ILE A 131 12.15 -7.43 2.69
C ILE A 131 12.98 -8.04 3.82
N SER A 132 13.10 -7.34 4.93
CA SER A 132 13.80 -7.82 6.11
C SER A 132 13.12 -9.07 6.67
N ARG A 133 13.93 -9.98 7.20
CA ARG A 133 13.47 -11.28 7.68
C ARG A 133 12.24 -11.20 8.59
N GLN A 134 12.23 -10.24 9.52
CA GLN A 134 11.13 -10.09 10.46
C GLN A 134 9.81 -9.68 9.82
N TYR A 135 9.83 -9.08 8.62
CA TYR A 135 8.63 -8.65 7.90
C TYR A 135 8.15 -9.65 6.84
N VAL A 136 8.93 -10.69 6.56
CA VAL A 136 8.55 -11.71 5.56
C VAL A 136 7.22 -12.40 5.90
N PRO A 137 6.95 -12.81 7.17
CA PRO A 137 5.65 -13.41 7.48
C PRO A 137 4.47 -12.48 7.20
N ASP A 138 4.60 -11.20 7.50
CA ASP A 138 3.54 -10.21 7.25
C ASP A 138 3.26 -10.04 5.75
N LEU A 139 4.33 -10.02 4.94
CA LEU A 139 4.21 -9.94 3.49
C LEU A 139 3.49 -11.17 2.93
N LYS A 140 3.87 -12.36 3.38
CA LYS A 140 3.22 -13.60 2.93
C LYS A 140 1.73 -13.62 3.28
N ARG A 141 1.37 -13.18 4.48
CA ARG A 141 -0.04 -13.07 4.88
C ARG A 141 -0.80 -12.08 4.00
N LYS A 142 -0.21 -10.92 3.76
CA LYS A 142 -0.85 -9.87 2.95
C LYS A 142 -1.06 -10.29 1.51
N LEU A 143 -0.11 -11.00 0.94
CA LEU A 143 -0.21 -11.55 -0.42
C LEU A 143 -1.04 -12.83 -0.48
N ARG A 144 -1.48 -13.36 0.66
CA ARG A 144 -2.18 -14.64 0.77
C ARG A 144 -1.42 -15.77 0.10
N VAL A 145 -0.10 -15.78 0.29
CA VAL A 145 0.74 -16.86 -0.20
C VAL A 145 0.50 -18.07 0.67
N GLU A 146 -0.09 -19.11 0.10
CA GLU A 146 -0.23 -20.38 0.79
C GLU A 146 1.13 -21.05 0.89
N GLU A 147 1.43 -21.58 2.08
CA GLU A 147 2.60 -22.42 2.22
C GLU A 147 2.42 -23.68 1.39
N ASP A 148 3.47 -24.06 0.68
CA ASP A 148 3.48 -25.31 -0.06
C ASP A 148 3.49 -26.45 0.95
N ARG A 149 2.38 -27.16 1.07
CA ARG A 149 2.19 -28.25 2.02
C ARG A 149 2.64 -29.61 1.50
N ARG A 150 3.57 -29.61 0.61
CA ARG A 150 4.15 -30.87 0.13
C ARG A 150 5.09 -31.52 1.12
#